data_5e5b27dd7c1ed31a9ccf66b9f8fda292
#
_entry.id   5e5b27dd7c1ed31a9ccf66b9f8fda292
#
_cell.length_a   1.000
_cell.length_b   1.000
_cell.length_c   1.000
_cell.angle_alpha   90.00
_cell.angle_beta   90.00
_cell.angle_gamma   90.00
#
_symmetry.space_group_name_H-M   'P 1'
#
loop_
_entity.id
_entity.type
_entity.pdbx_description
1 polymer ?
#
loop_
_entity_poly.entity_id
_entity_poly.type
_entity_poly.pdbx_seq_one_letter_code
_entity_poly.pdbx_strand_id
1 'polypeptide(L)'
;MSLLLSLLLDALLGEPPSRIHPVVLMGRYLAWAWPRVRGFWSGAFYWSLGAFLFTFPAFLLDLLRPLAWGWVALGLLLKPLFSLRMLLEEVRGVEAALGEDLEEARARLSRIVSRPTRDLSPEEVREAALESLAENLSDSLLAPLLYYTLFGLAGATLYRYANTADA
;
A
#
# COMPACT_ATOMS: atom_id res chain seq x y z
N MET A 1 11.69 10.73 14.08
CA MET A 1 12.71 10.89 13.01
C MET A 1 12.45 9.95 11.83
N SER A 2 12.34 8.61 12.04
CA SER A 2 12.08 7.61 10.98
C SER A 2 10.85 7.92 10.12
N LEU A 3 9.76 8.37 10.73
CA LEU A 3 8.52 8.77 10.05
C LEU A 3 8.74 9.93 9.08
N LEU A 4 9.43 10.98 9.54
CA LEU A 4 9.75 12.13 8.67
C LEU A 4 10.68 11.74 7.52
N LEU A 5 11.66 10.87 7.81
CA LEU A 5 12.54 10.34 6.78
C LEU A 5 11.77 9.54 5.73
N SER A 6 10.86 8.64 6.15
CA SER A 6 10.09 7.82 5.21
C SER A 6 9.18 8.67 4.31
N LEU A 7 8.54 9.70 4.85
CA LEU A 7 7.73 10.66 4.06
C LEU A 7 8.59 11.45 3.07
N LEU A 8 9.77 11.91 3.49
CA LEU A 8 10.71 12.59 2.60
C LEU A 8 11.19 11.67 1.46
N LEU A 9 11.52 10.41 1.79
CA LEU A 9 11.91 9.41 0.80
C LEU A 9 10.79 9.09 -0.18
N ASP A 10 9.53 9.01 0.26
CA ASP A 10 8.38 8.82 -0.62
C ASP A 10 8.25 9.98 -1.60
N ALA A 11 8.34 11.22 -1.12
CA ALA A 11 8.25 12.41 -1.96
C ALA A 11 9.39 12.51 -3.00
N LEU A 12 10.61 12.06 -2.66
CA LEU A 12 11.80 12.22 -3.51
C LEU A 12 12.05 11.03 -4.44
N LEU A 13 11.96 9.80 -3.94
CA LEU A 13 12.44 8.60 -4.64
C LEU A 13 11.32 7.80 -5.33
N GLY A 14 10.04 8.00 -4.94
CA GLY A 14 8.95 7.17 -5.44
C GLY A 14 9.03 5.70 -4.96
N GLU A 15 8.42 4.77 -5.70
CA GLU A 15 8.31 3.37 -5.28
C GLU A 15 9.56 2.54 -5.60
N PRO A 16 9.96 1.61 -4.70
CA PRO A 16 11.05 0.68 -4.98
C PRO A 16 10.66 -0.31 -6.10
N PRO A 17 11.66 -0.95 -6.75
CA PRO A 17 11.40 -1.93 -7.79
C PRO A 17 10.49 -3.07 -7.28
N SER A 18 9.53 -3.51 -8.11
CA SER A 18 8.52 -4.52 -7.77
C SER A 18 9.10 -5.87 -7.30
N ARG A 19 10.36 -6.17 -7.68
CA ARG A 19 11.03 -7.42 -7.27
C ARG A 19 11.30 -7.50 -5.78
N ILE A 20 11.57 -6.37 -5.14
CA ILE A 20 11.93 -6.26 -3.71
C ILE A 20 10.86 -5.55 -2.90
N HIS A 21 9.77 -5.10 -3.53
CA HIS A 21 8.71 -4.36 -2.88
C HIS A 21 7.92 -5.26 -1.92
N PRO A 22 7.87 -4.96 -0.60
CA PRO A 22 7.26 -5.86 0.38
C PRO A 22 5.78 -6.13 0.09
N VAL A 23 5.00 -5.14 -0.34
CA VAL A 23 3.58 -5.33 -0.69
C VAL A 23 3.40 -6.27 -1.88
N VAL A 24 4.30 -6.20 -2.88
CA VAL A 24 4.29 -7.15 -4.02
C VAL A 24 4.63 -8.58 -3.55
N LEU A 25 5.54 -8.72 -2.59
CA LEU A 25 5.86 -10.02 -2.00
C LEU A 25 4.68 -10.56 -1.17
N MET A 26 3.98 -9.70 -0.41
CA MET A 26 2.75 -10.07 0.28
C MET A 26 1.68 -10.56 -0.69
N GLY A 27 1.41 -9.82 -1.77
CA GLY A 27 0.47 -10.21 -2.82
C GLY A 27 0.83 -11.54 -3.50
N ARG A 28 2.12 -11.77 -3.79
CA ARG A 28 2.60 -13.06 -4.34
C ARG A 28 2.38 -14.21 -3.37
N TYR A 29 2.63 -14.00 -2.09
CA TYR A 29 2.33 -15.00 -1.07
C TYR A 29 0.84 -15.32 -1.01
N LEU A 30 -0.03 -14.30 -0.99
CA LEU A 30 -1.48 -14.47 -0.96
C LEU A 30 -2.00 -15.19 -2.21
N ALA A 31 -1.51 -14.82 -3.40
CA ALA A 31 -1.82 -15.52 -4.65
C ALA A 31 -1.38 -16.99 -4.64
N TRP A 32 -0.24 -17.30 -4.01
CA TRP A 32 0.23 -18.67 -3.82
C TRP A 32 -0.63 -19.42 -2.80
N ALA A 33 -1.06 -18.77 -1.73
CA ALA A 33 -1.86 -19.38 -0.66
C ALA A 33 -3.32 -19.64 -1.10
N TRP A 34 -3.91 -18.71 -1.87
CA TRP A 34 -5.33 -18.72 -2.25
C TRP A 34 -5.84 -20.05 -2.80
N PRO A 35 -5.20 -20.72 -3.78
CA PRO A 35 -5.67 -22.01 -4.31
C PRO A 35 -5.62 -23.16 -3.30
N ARG A 36 -4.97 -22.96 -2.16
CA ARG A 36 -4.81 -23.94 -1.07
C ARG A 36 -5.85 -23.82 0.02
N VAL A 37 -6.58 -22.68 0.00
CA VAL A 37 -7.68 -22.42 0.94
C VAL A 37 -8.89 -23.26 0.54
N ARG A 38 -9.27 -24.21 1.42
CA ARG A 38 -10.41 -25.12 1.22
C ARG A 38 -11.56 -24.88 2.22
N GLY A 39 -11.46 -23.83 3.05
CA GLY A 39 -12.44 -23.50 4.06
C GLY A 39 -11.83 -22.62 5.16
N PHE A 40 -12.63 -22.23 6.13
CA PHE A 40 -12.27 -21.27 7.17
C PHE A 40 -10.93 -21.58 7.86
N TRP A 41 -10.74 -22.79 8.35
CA TRP A 41 -9.52 -23.15 9.11
C TRP A 41 -8.24 -23.13 8.25
N SER A 42 -8.31 -23.58 7.00
CA SER A 42 -7.18 -23.48 6.09
C SER A 42 -6.91 -22.01 5.70
N GLY A 43 -7.95 -21.21 5.52
CA GLY A 43 -7.82 -19.76 5.30
C GLY A 43 -7.14 -19.06 6.48
N ALA A 44 -7.63 -19.31 7.70
CA ALA A 44 -7.04 -18.79 8.92
C ALA A 44 -5.57 -19.22 9.08
N PHE A 45 -5.23 -20.49 8.77
CA PHE A 45 -3.85 -20.97 8.83
C PHE A 45 -2.93 -20.23 7.84
N TYR A 46 -3.29 -20.17 6.55
CA TYR A 46 -2.46 -19.49 5.55
C TYR A 46 -2.38 -18.01 5.80
N TRP A 47 -3.47 -17.35 6.23
CA TRP A 47 -3.44 -15.94 6.59
C TRP A 47 -2.49 -15.69 7.77
N SER A 48 -2.59 -16.48 8.85
CA SER A 48 -1.73 -16.34 10.03
C SER A 48 -0.27 -16.64 9.72
N LEU A 49 -0.02 -17.64 8.86
CA LEU A 49 1.34 -17.94 8.40
C LEU A 49 1.97 -16.78 7.64
N GLY A 50 1.22 -16.16 6.71
CA GLY A 50 1.69 -14.97 5.99
C GLY A 50 1.89 -13.77 6.92
N ALA A 51 0.94 -13.51 7.82
CA ALA A 51 1.07 -12.47 8.84
C ALA A 51 2.36 -12.67 9.65
N PHE A 52 2.64 -13.88 10.11
CA PHE A 52 3.87 -14.20 10.83
C PHE A 52 5.13 -14.00 9.98
N LEU A 53 5.14 -14.51 8.75
CA LEU A 53 6.31 -14.44 7.84
C LEU A 53 6.74 -13.00 7.56
N PHE A 54 5.79 -12.06 7.42
CA PHE A 54 6.11 -10.66 7.15
C PHE A 54 6.31 -9.84 8.43
N THR A 55 5.51 -10.07 9.48
CA THR A 55 5.53 -9.27 10.69
C THR A 55 6.70 -9.63 11.61
N PHE A 56 7.07 -10.91 11.71
CA PHE A 56 8.15 -11.34 12.61
C PHE A 56 9.51 -10.75 12.23
N PRO A 57 9.95 -10.74 10.95
CA PRO A 57 11.17 -10.02 10.57
C PRO A 57 11.09 -8.52 10.87
N ALA A 58 9.93 -7.88 10.64
CA ALA A 58 9.73 -6.47 10.95
C ALA A 58 9.86 -6.19 12.47
N PHE A 59 9.33 -7.09 13.30
CA PHE A 59 9.50 -7.04 14.75
C PHE A 59 10.98 -7.12 15.17
N LEU A 60 11.75 -8.03 14.56
CA LEU A 60 13.19 -8.11 14.83
C LEU A 60 13.93 -6.84 14.42
N LEU A 61 13.53 -6.20 13.33
CA LEU A 61 14.10 -4.93 12.87
C LEU A 61 13.73 -3.75 13.80
N ASP A 62 12.59 -3.80 14.49
CA ASP A 62 12.24 -2.82 15.50
C ASP A 62 13.26 -2.80 16.68
N LEU A 63 14.00 -3.88 16.92
CA LEU A 63 15.07 -3.93 17.91
C LEU A 63 16.26 -3.01 17.57
N LEU A 64 16.36 -2.54 16.31
CA LEU A 64 17.34 -1.54 15.90
C LEU A 64 17.03 -0.12 16.42
N ARG A 65 15.81 0.10 16.94
CA ARG A 65 15.31 1.42 17.37
C ARG A 65 16.24 2.16 18.36
N PRO A 66 16.87 1.51 19.35
CA PRO A 66 17.76 2.19 20.30
C PRO A 66 19.13 2.54 19.70
N LEU A 67 19.49 2.04 18.52
CA LEU A 67 20.76 2.34 17.87
C LEU A 67 20.76 3.75 17.28
N ALA A 68 21.90 4.44 17.32
CA ALA A 68 22.04 5.80 16.81
C ALA A 68 21.60 5.96 15.33
N TRP A 69 21.79 4.92 14.51
CA TRP A 69 21.40 4.86 13.11
C TRP A 69 20.05 4.13 12.87
N GLY A 70 19.48 3.54 13.93
CA GLY A 70 18.27 2.72 13.84
C GLY A 70 17.07 3.45 13.21
N TRP A 71 16.93 4.77 13.49
CA TRP A 71 15.87 5.57 12.88
C TRP A 71 16.00 5.69 11.36
N VAL A 72 17.23 5.65 10.81
CA VAL A 72 17.46 5.66 9.35
C VAL A 72 17.01 4.35 8.74
N ALA A 73 17.44 3.22 9.31
CA ALA A 73 17.05 1.89 8.86
C ALA A 73 15.52 1.72 8.89
N LEU A 74 14.89 2.09 10.01
CA LEU A 74 13.42 1.99 10.15
C LEU A 74 12.68 2.94 9.18
N GLY A 75 13.21 4.13 8.90
CA GLY A 75 12.64 5.04 7.92
C GLY A 75 12.69 4.49 6.49
N LEU A 76 13.81 3.87 6.11
CA LEU A 76 13.97 3.19 4.82
C LEU A 76 13.03 1.98 4.67
N LEU A 77 12.86 1.20 5.74
CA LEU A 77 12.00 0.01 5.76
C LEU A 77 10.51 0.35 5.84
N LEU A 78 10.16 1.48 6.45
CA LEU A 78 8.79 1.97 6.53
C LEU A 78 8.30 2.51 5.18
N LYS A 79 9.18 3.17 4.40
CA LYS A 79 8.83 3.82 3.13
C LYS A 79 8.00 2.92 2.19
N PRO A 80 8.37 1.67 1.90
CA PRO A 80 7.62 0.84 0.96
C PRO A 80 6.30 0.26 1.52
N LEU A 81 5.90 0.63 2.74
CA LEU A 81 4.63 0.19 3.34
C LEU A 81 3.49 1.19 3.12
N PHE A 82 3.78 2.37 2.56
CA PHE A 82 2.79 3.37 2.16
C PHE A 82 3.21 4.05 0.85
N SER A 83 2.29 4.74 0.15
CA SER A 83 2.55 5.34 -1.17
C SER A 83 1.70 6.57 -1.40
N LEU A 84 2.14 7.72 -0.86
CA LEU A 84 1.45 8.99 -1.07
C LEU A 84 1.73 9.56 -2.47
N ARG A 85 3.00 9.55 -2.87
CA ARG A 85 3.41 10.13 -4.15
C ARG A 85 2.75 9.42 -5.32
N MET A 86 2.82 8.08 -5.37
CA MET A 86 2.20 7.29 -6.45
C MET A 86 0.69 7.54 -6.53
N LEU A 87 -0.01 7.58 -5.39
CA LEU A 87 -1.44 7.84 -5.33
C LEU A 87 -1.79 9.22 -5.92
N LEU A 88 -1.03 10.26 -5.56
CA LEU A 88 -1.24 11.60 -6.09
C LEU A 88 -0.92 11.70 -7.59
N GLU A 89 0.12 11.00 -8.07
CA GLU A 89 0.49 10.95 -9.49
C GLU A 89 -0.61 10.26 -10.31
N GLU A 90 -1.18 9.14 -9.84
CA GLU A 90 -2.26 8.44 -10.54
C GLU A 90 -3.53 9.30 -10.64
N VAL A 91 -3.97 9.92 -9.55
CA VAL A 91 -5.18 10.78 -9.56
C VAL A 91 -4.98 12.03 -10.42
N ARG A 92 -3.81 12.66 -10.35
CA ARG A 92 -3.48 13.79 -11.25
C ARG A 92 -3.43 13.37 -12.72
N GLY A 93 -2.97 12.14 -12.99
CA GLY A 93 -2.98 11.57 -14.33
C GLY A 93 -4.39 11.39 -14.89
N VAL A 94 -5.37 10.98 -14.06
CA VAL A 94 -6.78 10.91 -14.45
C VAL A 94 -7.33 12.30 -14.76
N GLU A 95 -7.08 13.28 -13.90
CA GLU A 95 -7.57 14.68 -14.10
C GLU A 95 -6.96 15.34 -15.35
N ALA A 96 -5.67 15.12 -15.61
CA ALA A 96 -5.02 15.61 -16.81
C ALA A 96 -5.64 14.99 -18.08
N ALA A 97 -5.87 13.67 -18.08
CA ALA A 97 -6.49 12.98 -19.20
C ALA A 97 -7.94 13.44 -19.45
N LEU A 98 -8.70 13.78 -18.39
CA LEU A 98 -10.07 14.34 -18.53
C LEU A 98 -10.11 15.64 -19.36
N GLY A 99 -9.03 16.42 -19.33
CA GLY A 99 -8.91 17.64 -20.12
C GLY A 99 -8.62 17.41 -21.62
N GLU A 100 -8.21 16.20 -22.00
CA GLU A 100 -7.73 15.85 -23.34
C GLU A 100 -8.60 14.76 -24.00
N ASP A 101 -8.78 13.61 -23.34
CA ASP A 101 -9.46 12.43 -23.86
C ASP A 101 -10.17 11.64 -22.73
N LEU A 102 -11.50 11.55 -22.82
CA LEU A 102 -12.31 10.83 -21.83
C LEU A 102 -12.00 9.32 -21.80
N GLU A 103 -11.71 8.70 -22.94
CA GLU A 103 -11.39 7.26 -22.99
C GLU A 103 -10.05 6.97 -22.28
N GLU A 104 -9.04 7.81 -22.47
CA GLU A 104 -7.78 7.69 -21.72
C GLU A 104 -8.00 7.95 -20.22
N ALA A 105 -8.85 8.91 -19.83
CA ALA A 105 -9.18 9.15 -18.42
C ALA A 105 -9.87 7.94 -17.79
N ARG A 106 -10.83 7.29 -18.49
CA ARG A 106 -11.49 6.05 -18.06
C ARG A 106 -10.51 4.89 -17.94
N ALA A 107 -9.57 4.77 -18.89
CA ALA A 107 -8.53 3.75 -18.86
C ALA A 107 -7.56 3.95 -17.68
N ARG A 108 -7.18 5.19 -17.34
CA ARG A 108 -6.38 5.51 -16.16
C ARG A 108 -7.15 5.24 -14.86
N LEU A 109 -8.41 5.70 -14.80
CA LEU A 109 -9.27 5.46 -13.63
C LEU A 109 -9.41 3.96 -13.33
N SER A 110 -9.54 3.11 -14.35
CA SER A 110 -9.68 1.65 -14.17
C SER A 110 -8.49 0.97 -13.47
N ARG A 111 -7.36 1.64 -13.32
CA ARG A 111 -6.18 1.14 -12.58
C ARG A 111 -6.28 1.36 -11.08
N ILE A 112 -7.13 2.30 -10.65
CA ILE A 112 -7.24 2.73 -9.24
C ILE A 112 -8.62 2.47 -8.64
N VAL A 113 -9.58 1.96 -9.43
CA VAL A 113 -10.91 1.56 -8.96
C VAL A 113 -11.23 0.14 -9.40
N SER A 114 -12.02 -0.59 -8.62
CA SER A 114 -12.45 -1.97 -8.91
C SER A 114 -13.73 -2.05 -9.74
N ARG A 115 -14.45 -0.93 -9.92
CA ARG A 115 -15.71 -0.87 -10.69
C ARG A 115 -15.46 -0.63 -12.19
N PRO A 116 -16.40 -1.04 -13.08
CA PRO A 116 -16.31 -0.70 -14.50
C PRO A 116 -16.32 0.81 -14.73
N THR A 117 -15.46 1.29 -15.65
CA THR A 117 -15.28 2.73 -15.92
C THR A 117 -15.76 3.17 -17.30
N ARG A 118 -16.14 2.21 -18.18
CA ARG A 118 -16.38 2.46 -19.61
C ARG A 118 -17.51 3.45 -19.91
N ASP A 119 -18.54 3.47 -19.06
CA ASP A 119 -19.75 4.26 -19.31
C ASP A 119 -19.83 5.51 -18.43
N LEU A 120 -18.78 5.82 -17.65
CA LEU A 120 -18.77 6.96 -16.74
C LEU A 120 -18.67 8.29 -17.51
N SER A 121 -19.49 9.26 -17.15
CA SER A 121 -19.34 10.66 -17.61
C SER A 121 -18.06 11.31 -17.08
N PRO A 122 -17.60 12.44 -17.61
CA PRO A 122 -16.43 13.15 -17.08
C PRO A 122 -16.55 13.49 -15.58
N GLU A 123 -17.76 13.87 -15.14
CA GLU A 123 -18.05 14.18 -13.74
C GLU A 123 -17.92 12.92 -12.86
N GLU A 124 -18.48 11.80 -13.30
CA GLU A 124 -18.40 10.52 -12.58
C GLU A 124 -16.97 9.98 -12.53
N VAL A 125 -16.18 10.18 -13.59
CA VAL A 125 -14.74 9.84 -13.58
C VAL A 125 -13.98 10.64 -12.52
N ARG A 126 -14.27 11.95 -12.42
CA ARG A 126 -13.65 12.82 -11.41
C ARG A 126 -14.07 12.42 -9.99
N GLU A 127 -15.37 12.20 -9.77
CA GLU A 127 -15.90 11.74 -8.48
C GLU A 127 -15.26 10.41 -8.05
N ALA A 128 -15.19 9.44 -8.96
CA ALA A 128 -14.58 8.14 -8.69
C ALA A 128 -13.08 8.24 -8.38
N ALA A 129 -12.36 9.15 -9.05
CA ALA A 129 -10.95 9.40 -8.75
C ALA A 129 -10.76 10.03 -7.36
N LEU A 130 -11.64 10.94 -6.95
CA LEU A 130 -11.62 11.57 -5.62
C LEU A 130 -12.03 10.57 -4.52
N GLU A 131 -13.01 9.71 -4.76
CA GLU A 131 -13.36 8.61 -3.83
C GLU A 131 -12.15 7.70 -3.61
N SER A 132 -11.54 7.23 -4.71
CA SER A 132 -10.35 6.37 -4.64
C SER A 132 -9.19 7.06 -3.92
N LEU A 133 -8.99 8.38 -4.14
CA LEU A 133 -8.00 9.16 -3.41
C LEU A 133 -8.29 9.17 -1.90
N ALA A 134 -9.52 9.45 -1.51
CA ALA A 134 -9.90 9.53 -0.09
C ALA A 134 -9.76 8.18 0.63
N GLU A 135 -10.21 7.08 0.00
CA GLU A 135 -10.07 5.73 0.51
C GLU A 135 -8.59 5.35 0.66
N ASN A 136 -7.80 5.52 -0.40
CA ASN A 136 -6.39 5.18 -0.39
C ASN A 136 -5.54 6.10 0.50
N LEU A 137 -5.92 7.36 0.73
CA LEU A 137 -5.28 8.19 1.76
C LEU A 137 -5.45 7.60 3.15
N SER A 138 -6.63 7.03 3.44
CA SER A 138 -6.84 6.30 4.69
C SER A 138 -5.99 5.04 4.76
N ASP A 139 -6.11 4.16 3.77
CA ASP A 139 -5.62 2.79 3.82
C ASP A 139 -4.14 2.66 3.44
N SER A 140 -3.68 3.49 2.51
CA SER A 140 -2.30 3.41 2.00
C SER A 140 -1.35 4.44 2.60
N LEU A 141 -1.84 5.37 3.44
CA LEU A 141 -1.01 6.36 4.11
C LEU A 141 -1.30 6.44 5.62
N LEU A 142 -2.50 6.91 5.99
CA LEU A 142 -2.78 7.24 7.41
C LEU A 142 -2.70 6.01 8.31
N ALA A 143 -3.33 4.91 7.92
CA ALA A 143 -3.37 3.72 8.74
C ALA A 143 -1.97 3.06 8.88
N PRO A 144 -1.15 2.82 7.83
CA PRO A 144 0.22 2.34 8.02
C PRO A 144 1.07 3.21 8.94
N LEU A 145 0.96 4.55 8.82
CA LEU A 145 1.71 5.48 9.67
C LEU A 145 1.21 5.49 11.11
N LEU A 146 -0.11 5.37 11.33
CA LEU A 146 -0.70 5.22 12.65
C LEU A 146 -0.23 3.92 13.33
N TYR A 147 -0.32 2.79 12.63
CA TYR A 147 0.14 1.50 13.15
C TYR A 147 1.64 1.48 13.40
N TYR A 148 2.43 2.16 12.57
CA TYR A 148 3.85 2.36 12.85
C TYR A 148 4.09 3.14 14.14
N THR A 149 3.31 4.19 14.37
CA THR A 149 3.44 5.04 15.55
C THR A 149 3.10 4.29 16.83
N LEU A 150 2.07 3.45 16.79
CA LEU A 150 1.59 2.70 17.95
C LEU A 150 2.38 1.41 18.21
N PHE A 151 2.73 0.67 17.16
CA PHE A 151 3.24 -0.71 17.24
C PHE A 151 4.55 -0.93 16.47
N GLY A 152 5.18 0.14 15.98
CA GLY A 152 6.45 0.05 15.24
C GLY A 152 6.29 -0.48 13.81
N LEU A 153 7.43 -0.91 13.25
CA LEU A 153 7.50 -1.46 11.90
C LEU A 153 6.65 -2.73 11.77
N ALA A 154 6.62 -3.54 12.82
CA ALA A 154 5.79 -4.74 12.89
C ALA A 154 4.31 -4.41 12.73
N GLY A 155 3.81 -3.37 13.43
CA GLY A 155 2.43 -2.92 13.32
C GLY A 155 2.07 -2.44 11.92
N ALA A 156 2.90 -1.57 11.33
CA ALA A 156 2.70 -1.10 9.96
C ALA A 156 2.70 -2.26 8.95
N THR A 157 3.61 -3.23 9.12
CA THR A 157 3.72 -4.40 8.26
C THR A 157 2.49 -5.30 8.36
N LEU A 158 2.01 -5.56 9.59
CA LEU A 158 0.80 -6.36 9.82
C LEU A 158 -0.44 -5.70 9.21
N TYR A 159 -0.61 -4.40 9.42
CA TYR A 159 -1.69 -3.65 8.81
C TYR A 159 -1.63 -3.76 7.28
N ARG A 160 -0.44 -3.50 6.69
CA ARG A 160 -0.28 -3.55 5.23
C ARG A 160 -0.53 -4.94 4.66
N TYR A 161 -0.13 -5.99 5.38
CA TYR A 161 -0.45 -7.37 4.98
C TYR A 161 -1.96 -7.65 5.03
N ALA A 162 -2.65 -7.24 6.09
CA ALA A 162 -4.10 -7.40 6.22
C ALA A 162 -4.86 -6.65 5.11
N ASN A 163 -4.51 -5.38 4.87
CA ASN A 163 -5.08 -4.56 3.80
C ASN A 163 -4.82 -5.16 2.39
N THR A 164 -3.61 -5.75 2.17
CA THR A 164 -3.31 -6.45 0.90
C THR A 164 -4.10 -7.77 0.76
N ALA A 165 -4.50 -8.39 1.86
CA ALA A 165 -5.29 -9.62 1.82
C ALA A 165 -6.79 -9.36 1.61
N ASP A 166 -7.26 -8.14 1.88
CA ASP A 166 -8.64 -7.71 1.70
C ASP A 166 -8.91 -7.19 0.27
N ALA A 167 -7.88 -6.72 -0.42
CA ALA A 167 -7.95 -6.19 -1.78
C ALA A 167 -8.02 -7.30 -2.85
#